data_509001d9db90199c030577636f1e2709
#
_entry.id   509001d9db90199c030577636f1e2709
#
_cell.length_a   1.000
_cell.length_b   1.000
_cell.length_c   1.000
_cell.angle_alpha   90.00
_cell.angle_beta   90.00
_cell.angle_gamma   90.00
#
_symmetry.space_group_name_H-M   'P 1'
#
loop_
_entity.id
_entity.type
_entity.pdbx_description
1 polymer ?
#
loop_
_entity_poly.entity_id
_entity_poly.type
_entity_poly.pdbx_seq_one_letter_code
_entity_poly.pdbx_strand_id
1 'polypeptide(L)'
;MAQRLAAYFTRCVDDVVLDAAAEATLDEKRVTVRAVCSALEHCTFHGLAAASAEGGFWPLLERLAAKERAMFEPCVLLTEMLSLRTGRGFCRAWLRQSLLRSNLAYMLRQATQAKHADIMEYVYAPGALVRDAEALATVLSALERLDPLPLQLKIDFRQLDDALEPVGSPRLRPVRVLHPADEHLL
;
A
#
# COMPACT_ATOMS: atom_id res chain seq x y z
N MET A 1 11.41 -4.83 -12.48
CA MET A 1 10.82 -3.65 -11.80
C MET A 1 10.10 -4.05 -10.52
N ALA A 2 9.22 -5.04 -10.54
CA ALA A 2 8.46 -5.53 -9.38
C ALA A 2 9.33 -5.81 -8.15
N GLN A 3 10.40 -6.59 -8.27
CA GLN A 3 11.31 -6.92 -7.17
C GLN A 3 11.98 -5.67 -6.55
N ARG A 4 12.31 -4.66 -7.37
CA ARG A 4 12.91 -3.41 -6.86
C ARG A 4 11.91 -2.61 -6.03
N LEU A 5 10.63 -2.59 -6.43
CA LEU A 5 9.56 -1.94 -5.67
C LEU A 5 9.29 -2.68 -4.36
N ALA A 6 9.23 -4.02 -4.38
CA ALA A 6 9.07 -4.83 -3.19
C ALA A 6 10.22 -4.60 -2.18
N ALA A 7 11.47 -4.60 -2.65
CA ALA A 7 12.64 -4.31 -1.82
C ALA A 7 12.63 -2.86 -1.29
N TYR A 8 12.16 -1.89 -2.08
CA TYR A 8 12.01 -0.50 -1.61
C TYR A 8 10.95 -0.40 -0.52
N PHE A 9 9.80 -1.05 -0.70
CA PHE A 9 8.75 -1.10 0.31
C PHE A 9 9.25 -1.72 1.61
N THR A 10 9.98 -2.84 1.54
CA THR A 10 10.56 -3.49 2.73
C THR A 10 11.45 -2.53 3.52
N ARG A 11 12.33 -1.76 2.84
CA ARG A 11 13.17 -0.76 3.52
C ARG A 11 12.34 0.33 4.20
N CYS A 12 11.28 0.82 3.55
CA CYS A 12 10.39 1.79 4.18
C CYS A 12 9.71 1.22 5.44
N VAL A 13 9.35 -0.07 5.42
CA VAL A 13 8.82 -0.77 6.60
C VAL A 13 9.88 -0.88 7.70
N ASP A 14 11.13 -1.21 7.36
CA ASP A 14 12.23 -1.25 8.33
C ASP A 14 12.38 0.09 9.06
N ASP A 15 12.33 1.20 8.32
CA ASP A 15 12.44 2.54 8.90
C ASP A 15 11.26 2.85 9.86
N VAL A 16 10.03 2.45 9.52
CA VAL A 16 8.87 2.64 10.42
C VAL A 16 8.94 1.74 11.65
N VAL A 17 9.42 0.50 11.52
CA VAL A 17 9.62 -0.40 12.65
C VAL A 17 10.66 0.17 13.63
N LEU A 18 11.73 0.79 13.12
CA LEU A 18 12.71 1.49 13.95
C LEU A 18 12.11 2.70 14.67
N ASP A 19 11.31 3.51 13.97
CA ASP A 19 10.60 4.64 14.59
C ASP A 19 9.65 4.18 15.70
N ALA A 20 8.97 3.04 15.51
CA ALA A 20 8.04 2.47 16.48
C ALA A 20 8.71 2.09 17.81
N ALA A 21 9.99 1.75 17.78
CA ALA A 21 10.74 1.45 19.00
C ALA A 21 10.96 2.67 19.90
N ALA A 22 10.90 3.88 19.32
CA ALA A 22 11.13 5.16 20.03
C ALA A 22 9.82 5.91 20.34
N GLU A 23 8.71 5.56 19.71
CA GLU A 23 7.52 6.38 19.68
C GLU A 23 6.24 5.58 19.97
N ALA A 24 5.39 6.13 20.83
CA ALA A 24 4.12 5.50 21.23
C ALA A 24 3.05 5.49 20.11
N THR A 25 3.15 6.40 19.13
CA THR A 25 2.22 6.52 18.01
C THR A 25 2.94 6.92 16.73
N LEU A 26 2.49 6.39 15.60
CA LEU A 26 3.05 6.61 14.27
C LEU A 26 2.00 7.25 13.36
N ASP A 27 2.00 8.58 13.30
CA ASP A 27 1.06 9.35 12.46
C ASP A 27 1.66 9.74 11.10
N GLU A 28 0.81 10.22 10.18
CA GLU A 28 1.23 10.66 8.83
C GLU A 28 2.06 11.95 8.80
N LYS A 29 2.32 12.61 9.93
CA LYS A 29 3.27 13.73 9.98
C LYS A 29 4.70 13.21 9.86
N ARG A 30 4.94 11.95 10.22
CA ARG A 30 6.25 11.31 10.09
C ARG A 30 6.56 10.98 8.65
N VAL A 31 7.80 11.28 8.26
CA VAL A 31 8.30 11.01 6.89
C VAL A 31 8.28 9.51 6.60
N THR A 32 8.65 8.68 7.57
CA THR A 32 8.70 7.22 7.46
C THR A 32 7.32 6.62 7.21
N VAL A 33 6.27 7.06 7.93
CA VAL A 33 4.89 6.62 7.71
C VAL A 33 4.39 7.02 6.32
N ARG A 34 4.65 8.26 5.88
CA ARG A 34 4.32 8.68 4.51
C ARG A 34 5.06 7.87 3.45
N ALA A 35 6.35 7.57 3.70
CA ALA A 35 7.15 6.76 2.78
C ALA A 35 6.57 5.34 2.63
N VAL A 36 6.16 4.69 3.73
CA VAL A 36 5.49 3.38 3.68
C VAL A 36 4.19 3.46 2.90
N CYS A 37 3.32 4.43 3.18
CA CYS A 37 2.06 4.58 2.45
C CYS A 37 2.31 4.77 0.95
N SER A 38 3.23 5.66 0.57
CA SER A 38 3.58 5.90 -0.83
C SER A 38 4.21 4.67 -1.50
N ALA A 39 5.13 3.98 -0.83
CA ALA A 39 5.76 2.77 -1.37
C ALA A 39 4.73 1.66 -1.59
N LEU A 40 3.78 1.49 -0.66
CA LEU A 40 2.67 0.54 -0.79
C LEU A 40 1.75 0.89 -1.97
N GLU A 41 1.42 2.16 -2.14
CA GLU A 41 0.67 2.65 -3.29
C GLU A 41 1.40 2.30 -4.60
N HIS A 42 2.70 2.56 -4.69
CA HIS A 42 3.49 2.18 -5.87
C HIS A 42 3.51 0.67 -6.11
N CYS A 43 3.58 -0.16 -5.07
CA CYS A 43 3.51 -1.62 -5.20
C CYS A 43 2.18 -2.08 -5.78
N THR A 44 1.07 -1.56 -5.24
CA THR A 44 -0.29 -1.97 -5.62
C THR A 44 -0.76 -1.35 -6.94
N PHE A 45 -0.22 -0.19 -7.33
CA PHE A 45 -0.53 0.44 -8.63
C PHE A 45 0.42 0.02 -9.74
N HIS A 46 1.49 -0.73 -9.43
CA HIS A 46 2.45 -1.19 -10.44
C HIS A 46 1.82 -2.17 -11.42
N GLY A 47 1.93 -1.84 -12.69
CA GLY A 47 1.48 -2.72 -13.77
C GLY A 47 -0.04 -2.76 -13.94
N LEU A 48 -0.78 -1.72 -13.54
CA LEU A 48 -2.20 -1.58 -13.89
C LEU A 48 -2.36 -1.59 -15.40
N ALA A 49 -3.37 -2.32 -15.90
CA ALA A 49 -3.76 -2.29 -17.29
C ALA A 49 -4.25 -0.89 -17.70
N ALA A 50 -4.13 -0.53 -18.98
CA ALA A 50 -4.50 0.79 -19.48
C ALA A 50 -5.95 1.20 -19.10
N ALA A 51 -6.88 0.25 -19.12
CA ALA A 51 -8.27 0.48 -18.73
C ALA A 51 -8.46 0.82 -17.23
N SER A 52 -7.49 0.46 -16.38
CA SER A 52 -7.51 0.70 -14.94
C SER A 52 -6.60 1.85 -14.50
N ALA A 53 -5.83 2.46 -15.42
CA ALA A 53 -4.79 3.44 -15.07
C ALA A 53 -5.32 4.68 -14.33
N GLU A 54 -6.52 5.16 -14.67
CA GLU A 54 -7.15 6.33 -14.03
C GLU A 54 -7.82 5.97 -12.70
N GLY A 55 -8.53 4.84 -12.66
CA GLY A 55 -9.28 4.38 -11.49
C GLY A 55 -8.45 3.62 -10.44
N GLY A 56 -7.17 3.34 -10.72
CA GLY A 56 -6.35 2.46 -9.89
C GLY A 56 -6.85 1.01 -9.94
N PHE A 57 -6.66 0.29 -8.86
CA PHE A 57 -7.16 -1.10 -8.75
C PHE A 57 -8.61 -1.18 -8.18
N TRP A 58 -9.34 -0.07 -8.16
CA TRP A 58 -10.72 -0.06 -7.66
C TRP A 58 -11.62 -1.08 -8.38
N PRO A 59 -11.55 -1.25 -9.71
CA PRO A 59 -12.32 -2.28 -10.42
C PRO A 59 -12.03 -3.71 -9.96
N LEU A 60 -10.85 -3.98 -9.40
CA LEU A 60 -10.54 -5.28 -8.76
C LEU A 60 -11.44 -5.49 -7.55
N LEU A 61 -11.52 -4.51 -6.64
CA LEU A 61 -12.30 -4.61 -5.41
C LEU A 61 -13.79 -4.75 -5.69
N GLU A 62 -14.33 -4.01 -6.67
CA GLU A 62 -15.73 -4.13 -7.10
C GLU A 62 -16.06 -5.54 -7.64
N ARG A 63 -15.18 -6.09 -8.49
CA ARG A 63 -15.36 -7.43 -9.03
C ARG A 63 -15.20 -8.54 -7.97
N LEU A 64 -14.27 -8.37 -7.05
CA LEU A 64 -14.11 -9.26 -5.91
C LEU A 64 -15.32 -9.19 -4.98
N ALA A 65 -15.88 -8.01 -4.73
CA ALA A 65 -17.10 -7.84 -3.95
C ALA A 65 -18.31 -8.53 -4.61
N ALA A 66 -18.39 -8.51 -5.93
CA ALA A 66 -19.43 -9.24 -6.66
C ALA A 66 -19.32 -10.77 -6.54
N LYS A 67 -18.08 -11.31 -6.47
CA LYS A 67 -17.81 -12.75 -6.33
C LYS A 67 -17.83 -13.22 -4.85
N GLU A 68 -17.26 -12.45 -3.96
CA GLU A 68 -17.07 -12.78 -2.54
C GLU A 68 -17.59 -11.64 -1.65
N ARG A 69 -18.89 -11.45 -1.69
CA ARG A 69 -19.61 -10.36 -1.06
C ARG A 69 -19.24 -10.18 0.42
N ALA A 70 -19.28 -11.25 1.20
CA ALA A 70 -19.02 -11.19 2.64
C ALA A 70 -17.65 -10.62 2.99
N MET A 71 -16.66 -10.82 2.12
CA MET A 71 -15.28 -10.39 2.34
C MET A 71 -15.01 -8.97 1.79
N PHE A 72 -15.44 -8.68 0.57
CA PHE A 72 -15.04 -7.47 -0.15
C PHE A 72 -16.13 -6.38 -0.23
N GLU A 73 -17.41 -6.68 0.04
CA GLU A 73 -18.47 -5.67 0.06
C GLU A 73 -18.18 -4.52 1.05
N PRO A 74 -17.65 -4.76 2.27
CA PRO A 74 -17.29 -3.66 3.17
C PRO A 74 -16.23 -2.70 2.60
N CYS A 75 -15.41 -3.17 1.63
CA CYS A 75 -14.45 -2.32 0.94
C CYS A 75 -15.14 -1.33 0.00
N VAL A 76 -16.18 -1.80 -0.71
CA VAL A 76 -16.94 -0.99 -1.66
C VAL A 76 -17.84 0.00 -0.93
N LEU A 77 -18.45 -0.38 0.18
CA LEU A 77 -19.30 0.50 1.00
C LEU A 77 -18.54 1.71 1.57
N LEU A 78 -17.20 1.65 1.63
CA LEU A 78 -16.38 2.82 1.98
C LEU A 78 -16.65 4.04 1.09
N THR A 79 -16.98 3.84 -0.18
CA THR A 79 -17.24 4.95 -1.11
C THR A 79 -18.42 5.82 -0.69
N GLU A 80 -19.40 5.23 -0.02
CA GLU A 80 -20.61 5.95 0.43
C GLU A 80 -20.31 6.85 1.64
N MET A 81 -19.24 6.57 2.37
CA MET A 81 -18.89 7.27 3.60
C MET A 81 -17.80 8.33 3.44
N LEU A 82 -17.10 8.33 2.28
CA LEU A 82 -15.93 9.17 2.07
C LEU A 82 -16.23 10.35 1.15
N SER A 83 -15.56 11.48 1.38
CA SER A 83 -15.62 12.67 0.52
C SER A 83 -14.78 12.56 -0.76
N LEU A 84 -14.19 11.40 -1.03
CA LEU A 84 -13.35 11.08 -2.18
C LEU A 84 -14.18 10.99 -3.47
N ARG A 85 -13.53 11.26 -4.61
CA ARG A 85 -14.20 11.33 -5.93
C ARG A 85 -13.60 10.42 -6.97
N THR A 86 -12.39 9.88 -6.72
CA THR A 86 -11.67 9.07 -7.70
C THR A 86 -11.50 7.63 -7.23
N GLY A 87 -11.51 6.68 -8.17
CA GLY A 87 -11.20 5.29 -7.86
C GLY A 87 -9.81 5.13 -7.22
N ARG A 88 -8.85 5.98 -7.61
CA ARG A 88 -7.53 6.03 -7.01
C ARG A 88 -7.59 6.48 -5.54
N GLY A 89 -8.38 7.49 -5.22
CA GLY A 89 -8.60 7.93 -3.84
C GLY A 89 -9.22 6.81 -2.99
N PHE A 90 -10.22 6.11 -3.51
CA PHE A 90 -10.82 4.95 -2.85
C PHE A 90 -9.82 3.81 -2.61
N CYS A 91 -8.96 3.50 -3.60
CA CYS A 91 -7.89 2.52 -3.42
C CYS A 91 -6.97 2.89 -2.24
N ARG A 92 -6.53 4.15 -2.18
CA ARG A 92 -5.67 4.66 -1.11
C ARG A 92 -6.35 4.63 0.26
N ALA A 93 -7.61 5.02 0.33
CA ALA A 93 -8.40 4.93 1.56
C ALA A 93 -8.54 3.49 2.03
N TRP A 94 -8.81 2.57 1.10
CA TRP A 94 -8.88 1.15 1.40
C TRP A 94 -7.55 0.57 1.92
N LEU A 95 -6.42 0.91 1.29
CA LEU A 95 -5.10 0.50 1.77
C LEU A 95 -4.85 0.97 3.21
N ARG A 96 -5.13 2.25 3.50
CA ARG A 96 -4.95 2.83 4.83
C ARG A 96 -5.87 2.19 5.86
N GLN A 97 -7.14 2.01 5.52
CA GLN A 97 -8.09 1.36 6.41
C GLN A 97 -7.69 -0.10 6.71
N SER A 98 -7.22 -0.81 5.70
CA SER A 98 -6.78 -2.20 5.87
C SER A 98 -5.49 -2.30 6.69
N LEU A 99 -4.58 -1.31 6.61
CA LEU A 99 -3.44 -1.20 7.52
C LEU A 99 -3.90 -0.94 8.96
N LEU A 100 -4.83 0.00 9.19
CA LEU A 100 -5.38 0.29 10.52
C LEU A 100 -6.09 -0.91 11.15
N ARG A 101 -6.65 -1.81 10.34
CA ARG A 101 -7.31 -3.03 10.78
C ARG A 101 -6.37 -4.24 10.88
N SER A 102 -5.08 -4.06 10.59
CA SER A 102 -4.08 -5.14 10.58
C SER A 102 -4.50 -6.35 9.73
N ASN A 103 -5.17 -6.11 8.59
CA ASN A 103 -5.68 -7.18 7.73
C ASN A 103 -5.28 -7.06 6.25
N LEU A 104 -4.45 -6.07 5.89
CA LEU A 104 -4.11 -5.82 4.49
C LEU A 104 -3.39 -7.01 3.84
N ALA A 105 -2.43 -7.62 4.54
CA ALA A 105 -1.71 -8.80 4.03
C ALA A 105 -2.69 -9.96 3.75
N TYR A 106 -3.63 -10.21 4.65
CA TYR A 106 -4.68 -11.21 4.47
C TYR A 106 -5.56 -10.89 3.25
N MET A 107 -6.05 -9.66 3.14
CA MET A 107 -6.92 -9.23 2.04
C MET A 107 -6.22 -9.34 0.68
N LEU A 108 -4.95 -8.97 0.59
CA LEU A 108 -4.16 -9.11 -0.65
C LEU A 108 -3.94 -10.58 -1.01
N ARG A 109 -3.65 -11.47 -0.02
CA ARG A 109 -3.57 -12.91 -0.28
C ARG A 109 -4.88 -13.46 -0.84
N GLN A 110 -6.02 -13.04 -0.29
CA GLN A 110 -7.31 -13.48 -0.78
C GLN A 110 -7.59 -12.98 -2.20
N ALA A 111 -7.32 -11.70 -2.47
CA ALA A 111 -7.52 -11.10 -3.78
C ALA A 111 -6.68 -11.77 -4.89
N THR A 112 -5.48 -12.25 -4.55
CA THR A 112 -4.53 -12.84 -5.51
C THR A 112 -4.61 -14.37 -5.62
N GLN A 113 -5.61 -15.01 -5.02
CA GLN A 113 -5.83 -16.46 -5.17
C GLN A 113 -6.12 -16.85 -6.62
N ALA A 114 -5.73 -18.06 -7.00
CA ALA A 114 -5.93 -18.58 -8.36
C ALA A 114 -7.39 -18.53 -8.86
N LYS A 115 -8.37 -18.64 -7.95
CA LYS A 115 -9.81 -18.51 -8.28
C LYS A 115 -10.21 -17.11 -8.78
N HIS A 116 -9.34 -16.11 -8.63
CA HIS A 116 -9.52 -14.73 -9.08
C HIS A 116 -8.58 -14.33 -10.23
N ALA A 117 -7.90 -15.30 -10.86
CA ALA A 117 -6.95 -15.03 -11.93
C ALA A 117 -7.55 -14.19 -13.06
N ASP A 118 -8.80 -14.46 -13.44
CA ASP A 118 -9.56 -13.71 -14.45
C ASP A 118 -9.72 -12.23 -14.09
N ILE A 119 -10.01 -11.95 -12.83
CA ILE A 119 -10.15 -10.56 -12.33
C ILE A 119 -8.78 -9.87 -12.28
N MET A 120 -7.76 -10.59 -11.82
CA MET A 120 -6.39 -10.07 -11.77
C MET A 120 -5.87 -9.72 -13.16
N GLU A 121 -6.15 -10.56 -14.16
CA GLU A 121 -5.78 -10.32 -15.57
C GLU A 121 -6.49 -9.14 -16.22
N TYR A 122 -7.73 -8.89 -15.82
CA TYR A 122 -8.48 -7.71 -16.26
C TYR A 122 -7.87 -6.40 -15.76
N VAL A 123 -7.39 -6.38 -14.50
CA VAL A 123 -6.93 -5.15 -13.83
C VAL A 123 -5.43 -4.93 -14.00
N TYR A 124 -4.63 -6.00 -14.10
CA TYR A 124 -3.18 -5.94 -14.08
C TYR A 124 -2.53 -6.60 -15.30
N ALA A 125 -1.56 -5.92 -15.87
CA ALA A 125 -0.70 -6.48 -16.93
C ALA A 125 0.18 -7.65 -16.40
N PRO A 126 0.70 -8.53 -17.28
CA PRO A 126 1.50 -9.69 -16.87
C PRO A 126 2.73 -9.39 -16.00
N GLY A 127 3.34 -8.23 -16.11
CA GLY A 127 4.53 -7.85 -15.32
C GLY A 127 4.20 -7.08 -14.04
N ALA A 128 2.94 -7.01 -13.63
CA ALA A 128 2.53 -6.32 -12.42
C ALA A 128 3.12 -6.97 -11.16
N LEU A 129 3.46 -6.17 -10.14
CA LEU A 129 4.03 -6.67 -8.90
C LEU A 129 3.10 -7.68 -8.21
N VAL A 130 1.81 -7.38 -8.16
CA VAL A 130 0.81 -8.24 -7.51
C VAL A 130 0.58 -9.57 -8.24
N ARG A 131 1.09 -9.73 -9.47
CA ARG A 131 1.09 -10.98 -10.26
C ARG A 131 2.44 -11.70 -10.23
N ASP A 132 3.48 -11.09 -9.68
CA ASP A 132 4.80 -11.69 -9.46
C ASP A 132 4.81 -12.32 -8.06
N ALA A 133 4.82 -13.65 -8.00
CA ALA A 133 4.65 -14.40 -6.76
C ALA A 133 5.75 -14.09 -5.72
N GLU A 134 7.00 -13.90 -6.18
CA GLU A 134 8.14 -13.61 -5.30
C GLU A 134 8.08 -12.17 -4.78
N ALA A 135 7.81 -11.20 -5.66
CA ALA A 135 7.66 -9.81 -5.26
C ALA A 135 6.46 -9.62 -4.31
N LEU A 136 5.34 -10.27 -4.61
CA LEU A 136 4.16 -10.24 -3.75
C LEU A 136 4.44 -10.86 -2.38
N ALA A 137 5.11 -12.02 -2.32
CA ALA A 137 5.48 -12.66 -1.05
C ALA A 137 6.34 -11.74 -0.20
N THR A 138 7.30 -11.02 -0.81
CA THR A 138 8.14 -10.03 -0.14
C THR A 138 7.31 -8.89 0.46
N VAL A 139 6.34 -8.35 -0.31
CA VAL A 139 5.45 -7.28 0.17
C VAL A 139 4.54 -7.78 1.29
N LEU A 140 3.97 -8.97 1.17
CA LEU A 140 3.09 -9.56 2.20
C LEU A 140 3.85 -9.76 3.52
N SER A 141 5.08 -10.29 3.47
CA SER A 141 5.92 -10.45 4.66
C SER A 141 6.26 -9.10 5.32
N ALA A 142 6.52 -8.07 4.53
CA ALA A 142 6.75 -6.73 5.07
C ALA A 142 5.49 -6.14 5.70
N LEU A 143 4.29 -6.34 5.10
CA LEU A 143 3.01 -5.90 5.66
C LEU A 143 2.71 -6.52 7.02
N GLU A 144 2.99 -7.81 7.22
CA GLU A 144 2.78 -8.49 8.50
C GLU A 144 3.59 -7.86 9.65
N ARG A 145 4.70 -7.22 9.33
CA ARG A 145 5.52 -6.50 10.32
C ARG A 145 4.92 -5.15 10.71
N LEU A 146 4.01 -4.59 9.90
CA LEU A 146 3.27 -3.37 10.22
C LEU A 146 2.05 -3.64 11.12
N ASP A 147 1.49 -4.85 11.09
CA ASP A 147 0.26 -5.19 11.80
C ASP A 147 0.29 -4.89 13.31
N PRO A 148 1.40 -5.09 14.07
CA PRO A 148 1.44 -4.76 15.48
C PRO A 148 1.71 -3.28 15.78
N LEU A 149 1.95 -2.44 14.75
CA LEU A 149 2.38 -1.06 14.96
C LEU A 149 1.17 -0.13 15.22
N PRO A 150 1.31 0.85 16.13
CA PRO A 150 0.26 1.79 16.48
C PRO A 150 0.11 2.91 15.42
N LEU A 151 -0.23 2.53 14.19
CA LEU A 151 -0.41 3.45 13.08
C LEU A 151 -1.64 4.35 13.27
N GLN A 152 -1.51 5.63 12.95
CA GLN A 152 -2.60 6.61 12.89
C GLN A 152 -2.66 7.23 11.50
N LEU A 153 -3.49 6.67 10.63
CA LEU A 153 -3.63 7.09 9.24
C LEU A 153 -4.99 7.77 9.00
N LYS A 154 -4.99 8.80 8.16
CA LYS A 154 -6.22 9.42 7.68
C LYS A 154 -6.76 8.65 6.48
N ILE A 155 -8.05 8.34 6.50
CA ILE A 155 -8.73 7.62 5.42
C ILE A 155 -9.66 8.49 4.59
N ASP A 156 -10.00 9.69 5.06
CA ASP A 156 -10.90 10.63 4.38
C ASP A 156 -10.27 12.02 4.30
N PHE A 157 -9.49 12.26 3.25
CA PHE A 157 -8.98 13.59 2.94
C PHE A 157 -8.69 13.71 1.43
N ARG A 158 -8.95 14.90 0.88
CA ARG A 158 -8.93 15.16 -0.57
C ARG A 158 -7.61 14.81 -1.26
N GLN A 159 -6.49 14.90 -0.55
CA GLN A 159 -5.17 14.60 -1.12
C GLN A 159 -5.02 13.12 -1.54
N LEU A 160 -5.93 12.23 -1.09
CA LEU A 160 -5.97 10.85 -1.60
C LEU A 160 -6.39 10.79 -3.07
N ASP A 161 -7.09 11.80 -3.58
CA ASP A 161 -7.45 11.92 -4.99
C ASP A 161 -6.30 12.42 -5.89
N ASP A 162 -5.23 12.97 -5.30
CA ASP A 162 -4.10 13.55 -6.04
C ASP A 162 -3.29 12.47 -6.78
N ALA A 163 -2.45 12.89 -7.74
CA ALA A 163 -1.52 12.00 -8.42
C ALA A 163 -0.50 11.39 -7.45
N LEU A 164 -0.02 10.17 -7.77
CA LEU A 164 1.08 9.55 -7.03
C LEU A 164 2.35 10.38 -7.14
N GLU A 165 3.02 10.62 -6.01
CA GLU A 165 4.36 11.19 -6.04
C GLU A 165 5.37 10.17 -6.59
N PRO A 166 6.37 10.59 -7.39
CA PRO A 166 7.39 9.68 -7.91
C PRO A 166 8.16 8.97 -6.79
N VAL A 167 8.46 7.69 -7.00
CA VAL A 167 9.34 6.91 -6.09
C VAL A 167 10.68 7.63 -5.94
N GLY A 168 11.11 7.83 -4.69
CA GLY A 168 12.37 8.51 -4.39
C GLY A 168 12.31 10.03 -4.46
N SER A 169 11.10 10.63 -4.51
CA SER A 169 10.91 12.07 -4.31
C SER A 169 11.66 12.54 -3.05
N PRO A 170 12.29 13.74 -3.07
CA PRO A 170 12.96 14.28 -1.89
C PRO A 170 12.08 14.37 -0.64
N ARG A 171 10.76 14.49 -0.82
CA ARG A 171 9.78 14.51 0.27
C ARG A 171 9.55 13.14 0.90
N LEU A 172 9.94 12.05 0.23
CA LEU A 172 9.72 10.66 0.62
C LEU A 172 11.04 9.90 0.84
N ARG A 173 12.20 10.56 0.74
CA ARG A 173 13.47 9.90 1.04
C ARG A 173 13.47 9.50 2.51
N PRO A 174 13.76 8.22 2.84
CA PRO A 174 13.99 7.81 4.22
C PRO A 174 15.04 8.74 4.83
N VAL A 175 14.76 9.31 5.96
CA VAL A 175 15.77 10.03 6.75
C VAL A 175 16.78 8.96 7.16
N ARG A 176 17.99 8.98 6.61
CA ARG A 176 19.10 8.24 7.19
C ARG A 176 19.24 8.74 8.63
N VAL A 177 18.79 7.97 9.57
CA VAL A 177 19.22 8.13 10.95
C VAL A 177 20.71 7.82 10.94
N LEU A 178 21.56 8.86 10.96
CA LEU A 178 22.98 8.71 11.15
C LEU A 178 23.15 8.02 12.49
N HIS A 179 23.59 6.78 12.47
CA HIS A 179 23.98 6.07 13.69
C HIS A 179 25.13 6.87 14.31
N PRO A 180 25.16 7.09 15.66
CA PRO A 180 26.28 7.77 16.33
C PRO A 180 27.65 7.17 16.05
N ALA A 181 27.72 5.97 15.46
CA ALA A 181 28.97 5.33 15.04
C ALA A 181 29.58 5.90 13.75
N ASP A 182 28.84 6.72 12.97
CA ASP A 182 29.33 7.26 11.69
C ASP A 182 30.02 8.63 11.83
N GLU A 183 30.06 9.21 13.05
CA GLU A 183 30.74 10.50 13.30
C GLU A 183 32.28 10.43 13.31
N HIS A 184 32.87 9.24 13.20
CA HIS A 184 34.34 9.07 13.24
C HIS A 184 34.99 8.89 11.85
N LEU A 185 34.26 9.14 10.75
CA LEU A 185 34.78 8.99 9.38
C LEU A 185 34.73 10.28 8.55
N LEU A 186 34.93 11.45 9.21
CA LEU A 186 35.21 12.73 8.52
C LEU A 186 36.56 13.25 8.94
#